data_7c23c90e93e11b79bf0296d0f609ded3
#
_entry.id   7c23c90e93e11b79bf0296d0f609ded3
#
_cell.length_a   1.000
_cell.length_b   1.000
_cell.length_c   1.000
_cell.angle_alpha   90.00
_cell.angle_beta   90.00
_cell.angle_gamma   90.00
#
_symmetry.space_group_name_H-M   'P 1'
#
loop_
_entity.id
_entity.type
_entity.pdbx_description
1 polymer ?
#
loop_
_entity_poly.entity_id
_entity_poly.type
_entity_poly.pdbx_seq_one_letter_code
_entity_poly.pdbx_strand_id
1 'polypeptide(L)'
;MSEDTGVLALHELDADEWLVKEYKIKTLRCGTLPVHVQGDLSKMNPRKPVFLTMHDVGSTYLDFVKFATHSAMKCIREKSVFLHVEVPGQTYEAPDLPDDYKFPSLDDLAHEMVSVLHYFKIPYCVALGEGAGANVLARLTINNPELVLGSILIHCNAMEANMLELFNYRVMYWNQTNEKTAPPLEHFLVFHKFGKVFSKLLEQSGFSQIMSTNPASSKSSGKDVVMEYTKSGQKMNRKNSCLYISSYLTRSDISSLLKDHCKTDVLLVTSSNPIHADVTQAMHRKIDPSKAALVSLDDVEDILTEAPKKLAYSLILFCQGLGLLSSLPITSLTSLMK
;
A
#
# COMPACT_ATOMS: atom_id res chain seq x y z
N MET A 1 -0.52 12.54 -30.11
CA MET A 1 0.45 13.51 -29.59
C MET A 1 0.87 13.00 -28.22
N SER A 2 2.10 12.55 -28.13
CA SER A 2 2.70 11.98 -26.93
C SER A 2 3.10 13.13 -26.01
N GLU A 3 2.37 13.31 -24.91
CA GLU A 3 2.75 14.25 -23.87
C GLU A 3 3.78 13.61 -22.93
N ASP A 4 4.85 14.34 -22.77
CA ASP A 4 6.04 14.23 -21.99
C ASP A 4 6.04 13.23 -20.82
N THR A 5 6.88 12.22 -20.93
CA THR A 5 7.22 11.30 -19.85
C THR A 5 8.34 11.90 -19.02
N GLY A 6 8.01 12.46 -17.86
CA GLY A 6 9.01 12.86 -16.87
C GLY A 6 9.69 11.62 -16.29
N VAL A 7 11.00 11.53 -16.41
CA VAL A 7 11.82 10.49 -15.77
C VAL A 7 12.28 11.01 -14.42
N LEU A 8 11.75 10.45 -13.32
CA LEU A 8 12.25 10.71 -11.97
C LEU A 8 13.42 9.77 -11.67
N ALA A 9 14.63 10.34 -11.57
CA ALA A 9 15.80 9.64 -11.08
C ALA A 9 15.73 9.58 -9.55
N LEU A 10 15.52 8.39 -8.98
CA LEU A 10 15.72 8.16 -7.56
C LEU A 10 17.22 8.15 -7.27
N HIS A 11 17.76 9.25 -6.73
CA HIS A 11 19.13 9.32 -6.23
C HIS A 11 19.28 8.35 -5.05
N GLU A 12 20.13 7.32 -5.21
CA GLU A 12 20.62 6.31 -4.25
C GLU A 12 20.21 4.84 -4.47
N LEU A 13 19.56 4.51 -5.58
CA LEU A 13 19.40 3.11 -5.97
C LEU A 13 20.30 2.84 -7.17
N ASP A 14 21.05 1.74 -7.18
CA ASP A 14 21.95 1.34 -8.26
C ASP A 14 21.36 1.65 -9.63
N ALA A 15 21.95 2.64 -10.32
CA ALA A 15 21.28 3.52 -11.28
C ALA A 15 20.94 2.88 -12.64
N ASP A 16 21.18 1.60 -12.89
CA ASP A 16 21.27 1.13 -14.28
C ASP A 16 20.18 0.19 -14.81
N GLU A 17 19.19 -0.29 -14.01
CA GLU A 17 18.27 -1.29 -14.59
C GLU A 17 16.77 -1.05 -14.43
N TRP A 18 16.29 -0.17 -13.52
CA TRP A 18 14.84 -0.13 -13.23
C TRP A 18 14.29 1.30 -13.13
N LEU A 19 14.34 2.02 -14.24
CA LEU A 19 13.70 3.33 -14.37
C LEU A 19 12.20 3.23 -14.10
N VAL A 20 11.73 4.01 -13.15
CA VAL A 20 10.30 4.21 -12.90
C VAL A 20 9.82 5.31 -13.84
N LYS A 21 8.83 5.01 -14.71
CA LYS A 21 8.24 5.99 -15.62
C LYS A 21 6.87 6.40 -15.10
N GLU A 22 6.66 7.70 -14.95
CA GLU A 22 5.35 8.26 -14.60
C GLU A 22 4.46 8.37 -15.84
N TYR A 23 3.19 7.99 -15.67
CA TYR A 23 2.11 8.18 -16.63
C TYR A 23 0.95 8.87 -15.94
N LYS A 24 0.35 9.87 -16.58
CA LYS A 24 -0.80 10.62 -16.07
C LYS A 24 -2.06 10.15 -16.77
N ILE A 25 -2.85 9.33 -16.09
CA ILE A 25 -4.05 8.70 -16.66
C ILE A 25 -5.27 9.53 -16.32
N LYS A 26 -5.96 10.06 -17.33
CA LYS A 26 -7.23 10.77 -17.14
C LYS A 26 -8.32 9.75 -16.84
N THR A 27 -9.04 9.97 -15.77
CA THR A 27 -10.12 9.11 -15.28
C THR A 27 -11.40 9.90 -15.10
N LEU A 28 -12.55 9.23 -15.04
CA LEU A 28 -13.83 9.89 -14.91
C LEU A 28 -14.13 10.38 -13.50
N ARG A 29 -13.70 9.62 -12.49
CA ARG A 29 -14.08 9.83 -11.06
C ARG A 29 -12.97 10.40 -10.22
N CYS A 30 -11.72 10.14 -10.58
CA CYS A 30 -10.56 10.53 -9.79
C CYS A 30 -9.75 11.68 -10.40
N GLY A 31 -10.21 12.22 -11.55
CA GLY A 31 -9.42 13.19 -12.30
C GLY A 31 -8.19 12.54 -12.94
N THR A 32 -7.01 13.06 -12.69
CA THR A 32 -5.77 12.47 -13.23
C THR A 32 -5.10 11.61 -12.16
N LEU A 33 -4.93 10.32 -12.46
CA LEU A 33 -4.18 9.39 -11.62
C LEU A 33 -2.74 9.26 -12.12
N PRO A 34 -1.73 9.58 -11.30
CA PRO A 34 -0.35 9.23 -11.57
C PRO A 34 -0.16 7.72 -11.42
N VAL A 35 0.45 7.09 -12.41
CA VAL A 35 0.83 5.67 -12.36
C VAL A 35 2.30 5.54 -12.71
N HIS A 36 3.05 4.97 -11.80
CA HIS A 36 4.49 4.80 -11.91
C HIS A 36 4.79 3.36 -12.35
N VAL A 37 5.28 3.21 -13.57
CA VAL A 37 5.58 1.89 -14.16
C VAL A 37 7.01 1.52 -13.85
N GLN A 38 7.21 0.39 -13.18
CA GLN A 38 8.52 -0.21 -12.94
C GLN A 38 8.63 -1.51 -13.72
N GLY A 39 9.56 -1.58 -14.65
CA GLY A 39 9.74 -2.69 -15.58
C GLY A 39 9.40 -2.33 -17.02
N ASP A 40 9.53 -3.31 -17.91
CA ASP A 40 9.41 -3.11 -19.36
C ASP A 40 8.07 -3.66 -19.90
N LEU A 41 7.14 -2.76 -20.21
CA LEU A 41 5.85 -3.09 -20.81
C LEU A 41 5.98 -3.62 -22.25
N SER A 42 7.05 -3.27 -22.97
CA SER A 42 7.24 -3.75 -24.35
C SER A 42 7.50 -5.25 -24.44
N LYS A 43 8.01 -5.84 -23.35
CA LYS A 43 8.31 -7.27 -23.21
C LYS A 43 7.19 -8.06 -22.53
N MET A 44 5.95 -7.51 -22.57
CA MET A 44 4.80 -8.20 -22.00
C MET A 44 4.43 -9.45 -22.78
N ASN A 45 4.09 -10.50 -22.06
CA ASN A 45 3.50 -11.72 -22.59
C ASN A 45 2.50 -12.27 -21.56
N PRO A 46 1.58 -13.17 -21.93
CA PRO A 46 0.54 -13.68 -21.02
C PRO A 46 1.04 -14.40 -19.76
N ARG A 47 2.32 -14.80 -19.73
CA ARG A 47 2.93 -15.47 -18.56
C ARG A 47 3.69 -14.52 -17.65
N LYS A 48 3.86 -13.26 -18.07
CA LYS A 48 4.55 -12.24 -17.28
C LYS A 48 3.57 -11.54 -16.36
N PRO A 49 3.67 -11.71 -15.04
CA PRO A 49 2.74 -11.07 -14.12
C PRO A 49 2.88 -9.55 -14.16
N VAL A 50 1.74 -8.87 -14.13
CA VAL A 50 1.64 -7.45 -13.86
C VAL A 50 1.11 -7.28 -12.45
N PHE A 51 1.89 -6.63 -11.58
CA PHE A 51 1.44 -6.26 -10.25
C PHE A 51 0.84 -4.85 -10.29
N LEU A 52 -0.44 -4.75 -9.97
CA LEU A 52 -1.10 -3.47 -9.73
C LEU A 52 -0.97 -3.17 -8.24
N THR A 53 -0.25 -2.12 -7.88
CA THR A 53 0.00 -1.79 -6.47
C THR A 53 -0.70 -0.51 -6.05
N MET A 54 -1.11 -0.47 -4.78
CA MET A 54 -1.72 0.72 -4.20
C MET A 54 -1.36 0.85 -2.71
N HIS A 55 -0.91 2.05 -2.34
CA HIS A 55 -0.37 2.38 -1.03
C HIS A 55 -1.43 2.71 0.02
N ASP A 56 -1.06 2.68 1.29
CA ASP A 56 -1.90 3.05 2.42
C ASP A 56 -1.98 4.58 2.61
N VAL A 57 -2.85 5.04 3.51
CA VAL A 57 -2.83 6.42 4.01
C VAL A 57 -1.51 6.71 4.72
N GLY A 58 -0.96 7.91 4.49
CA GLY A 58 0.36 8.29 5.03
C GLY A 58 1.56 7.62 4.36
N SER A 59 1.33 6.86 3.32
CA SER A 59 2.32 6.22 2.45
C SER A 59 2.24 6.79 1.03
N THR A 60 3.21 6.44 0.18
CA THR A 60 3.23 6.80 -1.23
C THR A 60 3.56 5.58 -2.10
N TYR A 61 3.47 5.71 -3.41
CA TYR A 61 3.91 4.66 -4.33
C TYR A 61 5.38 4.22 -4.11
N LEU A 62 6.21 5.11 -3.54
CA LEU A 62 7.64 4.85 -3.30
C LEU A 62 7.88 3.66 -2.35
N ASP A 63 6.95 3.37 -1.45
CA ASP A 63 7.10 2.25 -0.54
C ASP A 63 7.05 0.91 -1.31
N PHE A 64 6.17 0.80 -2.30
CA PHE A 64 6.16 -0.34 -3.21
C PHE A 64 7.34 -0.35 -4.18
N VAL A 65 7.82 0.82 -4.65
CA VAL A 65 9.04 0.91 -5.46
C VAL A 65 10.24 0.41 -4.65
N LYS A 66 10.41 0.85 -3.40
CA LYS A 66 11.48 0.39 -2.50
C LYS A 66 11.40 -1.12 -2.29
N PHE A 67 10.20 -1.64 -1.99
CA PHE A 67 9.98 -3.08 -1.84
C PHE A 67 10.35 -3.84 -3.12
N ALA A 68 9.84 -3.45 -4.28
CA ALA A 68 10.14 -4.10 -5.55
C ALA A 68 11.63 -4.01 -5.93
N THR A 69 12.34 -2.97 -5.50
CA THR A 69 13.79 -2.80 -5.73
C THR A 69 14.64 -3.61 -4.75
N HIS A 70 14.08 -4.02 -3.61
CA HIS A 70 14.83 -4.80 -2.61
C HIS A 70 15.43 -6.08 -3.23
N SER A 71 16.61 -6.48 -2.76
CA SER A 71 17.37 -7.63 -3.29
C SER A 71 16.57 -8.94 -3.33
N ALA A 72 15.69 -9.17 -2.34
CA ALA A 72 14.81 -10.33 -2.29
C ALA A 72 13.79 -10.38 -3.44
N MET A 73 13.46 -9.23 -4.03
CA MET A 73 12.51 -9.11 -5.15
C MET A 73 13.17 -9.26 -6.53
N LYS A 74 14.51 -9.38 -6.59
CA LYS A 74 15.26 -9.42 -7.86
C LYS A 74 14.66 -10.39 -8.86
N CYS A 75 14.49 -11.66 -8.49
CA CYS A 75 13.98 -12.69 -9.39
C CYS A 75 12.53 -12.45 -9.84
N ILE A 76 11.69 -11.84 -8.97
CA ILE A 76 10.31 -11.47 -9.29
C ILE A 76 10.32 -10.30 -10.25
N ARG A 77 11.08 -9.26 -9.93
CA ARG A 77 11.20 -8.02 -10.70
C ARG A 77 11.65 -8.26 -12.14
N GLU A 78 12.67 -9.10 -12.35
CA GLU A 78 13.15 -9.45 -13.68
C GLU A 78 12.08 -10.11 -14.58
N LYS A 79 11.08 -10.73 -13.97
CA LYS A 79 10.01 -11.48 -14.65
C LYS A 79 8.63 -10.81 -14.59
N SER A 80 8.55 -9.60 -14.04
CA SER A 80 7.28 -8.92 -13.77
C SER A 80 7.29 -7.48 -14.26
N VAL A 81 6.14 -6.83 -14.23
CA VAL A 81 5.99 -5.38 -14.33
C VAL A 81 5.15 -4.92 -13.16
N PHE A 82 5.47 -3.77 -12.59
CA PHE A 82 4.70 -3.14 -11.52
C PHE A 82 4.05 -1.86 -12.03
N LEU A 83 2.77 -1.70 -11.77
CA LEU A 83 2.01 -0.48 -11.98
C LEU A 83 1.68 0.08 -10.58
N HIS A 84 2.48 1.02 -10.12
CA HIS A 84 2.29 1.67 -8.83
C HIS A 84 1.33 2.85 -9.00
N VAL A 85 0.11 2.71 -8.49
CA VAL A 85 -0.89 3.78 -8.56
C VAL A 85 -0.70 4.72 -7.37
N GLU A 86 -0.55 5.99 -7.67
CA GLU A 86 -0.51 7.05 -6.66
C GLU A 86 -1.90 7.64 -6.45
N VAL A 87 -2.34 7.73 -5.21
CA VAL A 87 -3.61 8.41 -4.87
C VAL A 87 -3.44 9.92 -5.05
N PRO A 88 -4.43 10.64 -5.60
CA PRO A 88 -4.31 12.07 -5.88
C PRO A 88 -3.83 12.87 -4.68
N GLY A 89 -2.76 13.66 -4.89
CA GLY A 89 -2.18 14.55 -3.90
C GLY A 89 -1.37 13.88 -2.78
N GLN A 90 -1.05 12.57 -2.90
CA GLN A 90 -0.30 11.84 -1.88
C GLN A 90 1.22 11.73 -2.15
N THR A 91 1.71 12.27 -3.26
CA THR A 91 3.16 12.42 -3.47
C THR A 91 3.78 13.36 -2.43
N TYR A 92 5.04 13.11 -2.08
CA TYR A 92 5.76 14.04 -1.19
C TYR A 92 5.81 15.45 -1.79
N GLU A 93 5.63 16.46 -0.93
CA GLU A 93 5.63 17.86 -1.29
C GLU A 93 4.59 18.24 -2.37
N ALA A 94 3.53 17.43 -2.52
CA ALA A 94 2.46 17.74 -3.43
C ALA A 94 1.81 19.10 -3.09
N PRO A 95 1.44 19.91 -4.09
CA PRO A 95 0.64 21.11 -3.85
C PRO A 95 -0.78 20.72 -3.33
N ASP A 96 -1.46 21.69 -2.73
CA ASP A 96 -2.86 21.52 -2.38
C ASP A 96 -3.68 21.13 -3.61
N LEU A 97 -4.55 20.14 -3.43
CA LEU A 97 -5.59 19.88 -4.42
C LEU A 97 -6.53 21.09 -4.51
N PRO A 98 -7.10 21.39 -5.71
CA PRO A 98 -8.03 22.49 -5.88
C PRO A 98 -9.18 22.42 -4.87
N ASP A 99 -9.70 23.57 -4.43
CA ASP A 99 -10.76 23.62 -3.42
C ASP A 99 -12.07 22.99 -3.89
N ASP A 100 -12.33 22.97 -5.19
CA ASP A 100 -13.46 22.31 -5.83
C ASP A 100 -13.22 20.83 -6.18
N TYR A 101 -12.01 20.33 -5.90
CA TYR A 101 -11.67 18.92 -6.16
C TYR A 101 -12.47 18.00 -5.22
N LYS A 102 -13.31 17.18 -5.80
CA LYS A 102 -14.04 16.13 -5.08
C LYS A 102 -13.14 14.91 -4.94
N PHE A 103 -12.62 14.73 -3.74
CA PHE A 103 -11.75 13.58 -3.47
C PHE A 103 -12.56 12.27 -3.65
N PRO A 104 -12.01 11.29 -4.40
CA PRO A 104 -12.73 10.05 -4.70
C PRO A 104 -12.94 9.18 -3.46
N SER A 105 -14.05 8.46 -3.44
CA SER A 105 -14.26 7.35 -2.50
C SER A 105 -13.36 6.17 -2.83
N LEU A 106 -13.24 5.19 -1.90
CA LEU A 106 -12.49 3.95 -2.20
C LEU A 106 -13.17 3.14 -3.31
N ASP A 107 -14.49 3.24 -3.48
CA ASP A 107 -15.20 2.62 -4.59
C ASP A 107 -14.88 3.30 -5.92
N ASP A 108 -14.76 4.63 -5.95
CA ASP A 108 -14.35 5.37 -7.14
C ASP A 108 -12.92 5.02 -7.54
N LEU A 109 -11.99 4.98 -6.57
CA LEU A 109 -10.61 4.55 -6.81
C LEU A 109 -10.57 3.12 -7.38
N ALA A 110 -11.32 2.19 -6.80
CA ALA A 110 -11.38 0.81 -7.28
C ALA A 110 -11.91 0.72 -8.73
N HIS A 111 -12.95 1.49 -9.04
CA HIS A 111 -13.49 1.55 -10.39
C HIS A 111 -12.45 2.06 -11.41
N GLU A 112 -11.66 3.07 -11.03
CA GLU A 112 -10.67 3.64 -11.94
C GLU A 112 -9.41 2.77 -12.11
N MET A 113 -9.23 1.74 -11.28
CA MET A 113 -8.19 0.72 -11.56
C MET A 113 -8.45 -0.02 -12.87
N VAL A 114 -9.73 -0.18 -13.26
CA VAL A 114 -10.12 -0.71 -14.58
C VAL A 114 -9.62 0.20 -15.70
N SER A 115 -9.77 1.52 -15.53
CA SER A 115 -9.27 2.53 -16.49
C SER A 115 -7.74 2.46 -16.61
N VAL A 116 -7.04 2.25 -15.49
CA VAL A 116 -5.57 2.08 -15.47
C VAL A 116 -5.16 0.84 -16.27
N LEU A 117 -5.77 -0.32 -16.02
CA LEU A 117 -5.47 -1.56 -16.74
C LEU A 117 -5.77 -1.43 -18.26
N HIS A 118 -6.88 -0.81 -18.60
CA HIS A 118 -7.26 -0.57 -20.00
C HIS A 118 -6.27 0.36 -20.72
N TYR A 119 -5.79 1.42 -20.05
CA TYR A 119 -4.81 2.35 -20.63
C TYR A 119 -3.54 1.62 -21.06
N PHE A 120 -3.03 0.71 -20.23
CA PHE A 120 -1.85 -0.09 -20.54
C PHE A 120 -2.16 -1.37 -21.34
N LYS A 121 -3.42 -1.60 -21.72
CA LYS A 121 -3.87 -2.82 -22.40
C LYS A 121 -3.53 -4.10 -21.66
N ILE A 122 -3.61 -4.06 -20.33
CA ILE A 122 -3.36 -5.19 -19.44
C ILE A 122 -4.68 -5.96 -19.27
N PRO A 123 -4.75 -7.23 -19.73
CA PRO A 123 -5.99 -8.01 -19.65
C PRO A 123 -6.30 -8.48 -18.23
N TYR A 124 -5.28 -8.66 -17.39
CA TYR A 124 -5.40 -9.08 -15.99
C TYR A 124 -4.13 -8.74 -15.20
N CYS A 125 -4.28 -8.59 -13.89
CA CYS A 125 -3.19 -8.27 -12.97
C CYS A 125 -3.20 -9.17 -11.72
N VAL A 126 -2.12 -9.12 -10.95
CA VAL A 126 -2.07 -9.51 -9.55
C VAL A 126 -2.16 -8.22 -8.73
N ALA A 127 -3.19 -8.10 -7.91
CA ALA A 127 -3.37 -6.95 -7.04
C ALA A 127 -2.45 -7.08 -5.81
N LEU A 128 -1.72 -6.01 -5.46
CA LEU A 128 -0.84 -5.97 -4.29
C LEU A 128 -1.01 -4.63 -3.57
N GLY A 129 -1.65 -4.62 -2.42
CA GLY A 129 -1.96 -3.39 -1.69
C GLY A 129 -1.70 -3.45 -0.20
N GLU A 130 -1.57 -2.28 0.42
CA GLU A 130 -1.45 -2.11 1.87
C GLU A 130 -2.55 -1.20 2.40
N GLY A 131 -3.15 -1.54 3.54
CA GLY A 131 -4.11 -0.72 4.28
C GLY A 131 -5.30 -0.25 3.45
N ALA A 132 -5.43 1.06 3.27
CA ALA A 132 -6.47 1.66 2.43
C ALA A 132 -6.34 1.24 0.96
N GLY A 133 -5.11 1.16 0.43
CA GLY A 133 -4.84 0.64 -0.90
C GLY A 133 -5.23 -0.83 -1.05
N ALA A 134 -5.01 -1.65 -0.02
CA ALA A 134 -5.48 -3.03 -0.01
C ALA A 134 -7.01 -3.11 -0.04
N ASN A 135 -7.72 -2.22 0.66
CA ASN A 135 -9.18 -2.15 0.61
C ASN A 135 -9.70 -1.76 -0.79
N VAL A 136 -9.05 -0.78 -1.46
CA VAL A 136 -9.37 -0.43 -2.85
C VAL A 136 -9.21 -1.63 -3.78
N LEU A 137 -8.08 -2.36 -3.66
CA LEU A 137 -7.83 -3.53 -4.50
C LEU A 137 -8.73 -4.72 -4.16
N ALA A 138 -9.18 -4.86 -2.91
CA ALA A 138 -10.21 -5.81 -2.54
C ALA A 138 -11.55 -5.52 -3.25
N ARG A 139 -11.95 -4.24 -3.35
CA ARG A 139 -13.14 -3.82 -4.11
C ARG A 139 -12.99 -4.11 -5.61
N LEU A 140 -11.82 -3.84 -6.19
CA LEU A 140 -11.53 -4.21 -7.57
C LEU A 140 -11.71 -5.73 -7.77
N THR A 141 -11.14 -6.53 -6.87
CA THR A 141 -11.20 -8.00 -6.92
C THR A 141 -12.63 -8.54 -6.84
N ILE A 142 -13.47 -7.94 -6.00
CA ILE A 142 -14.88 -8.31 -5.85
C ILE A 142 -15.69 -7.92 -7.08
N ASN A 143 -15.47 -6.72 -7.60
CA ASN A 143 -16.29 -6.12 -8.65
C ASN A 143 -15.86 -6.54 -10.06
N ASN A 144 -14.58 -6.90 -10.25
CA ASN A 144 -14.00 -7.22 -11.56
C ASN A 144 -13.09 -8.47 -11.45
N PRO A 145 -13.63 -9.63 -11.05
CA PRO A 145 -12.84 -10.85 -10.85
C PRO A 145 -12.13 -11.34 -12.12
N GLU A 146 -12.63 -10.95 -13.30
CA GLU A 146 -12.02 -11.28 -14.59
C GLU A 146 -10.72 -10.50 -14.87
N LEU A 147 -10.51 -9.37 -14.20
CA LEU A 147 -9.30 -8.55 -14.33
C LEU A 147 -8.23 -8.87 -13.28
N VAL A 148 -8.56 -9.66 -12.26
CA VAL A 148 -7.67 -9.95 -11.14
C VAL A 148 -7.43 -11.44 -11.04
N LEU A 149 -6.20 -11.88 -11.33
CA LEU A 149 -5.81 -13.29 -11.18
C LEU A 149 -5.74 -13.73 -9.72
N GLY A 150 -5.34 -12.83 -8.85
CA GLY A 150 -5.26 -13.03 -7.42
C GLY A 150 -4.85 -11.74 -6.71
N SER A 151 -5.08 -11.67 -5.40
CA SER A 151 -4.84 -10.47 -4.60
C SER A 151 -3.97 -10.77 -3.39
N ILE A 152 -2.98 -9.92 -3.17
CA ILE A 152 -2.11 -9.92 -1.98
C ILE A 152 -2.43 -8.65 -1.21
N LEU A 153 -3.09 -8.79 -0.06
CA LEU A 153 -3.66 -7.69 0.68
C LEU A 153 -3.02 -7.61 2.07
N ILE A 154 -2.17 -6.59 2.25
CA ILE A 154 -1.43 -6.35 3.48
C ILE A 154 -2.29 -5.47 4.39
N HIS A 155 -2.50 -5.88 5.65
CA HIS A 155 -3.26 -5.14 6.65
C HIS A 155 -4.65 -4.69 6.18
N CYS A 156 -5.31 -5.49 5.34
CA CYS A 156 -6.60 -5.15 4.77
C CYS A 156 -7.73 -5.28 5.81
N ASN A 157 -8.55 -4.22 5.90
CA ASN A 157 -9.79 -4.22 6.67
C ASN A 157 -10.98 -4.08 5.71
N ALA A 158 -11.85 -5.09 5.67
CA ALA A 158 -13.05 -5.10 4.83
C ALA A 158 -14.25 -4.40 5.46
N MET A 159 -14.21 -4.12 6.76
CA MET A 159 -15.30 -3.50 7.50
C MET A 159 -15.28 -1.97 7.38
N GLU A 160 -16.40 -1.34 7.66
CA GLU A 160 -16.47 0.11 7.86
C GLU A 160 -15.57 0.56 9.02
N ALA A 161 -15.30 1.86 9.10
CA ALA A 161 -14.51 2.40 10.19
C ALA A 161 -15.27 2.26 11.53
N ASN A 162 -14.56 1.78 12.55
CA ASN A 162 -15.12 1.66 13.88
C ASN A 162 -15.17 3.02 14.61
N MET A 163 -15.91 3.07 15.72
CA MET A 163 -16.08 4.31 16.52
C MET A 163 -14.75 4.90 17.02
N LEU A 164 -13.75 4.06 17.29
CA LEU A 164 -12.43 4.51 17.75
C LEU A 164 -11.64 5.17 16.61
N GLU A 165 -11.65 4.58 15.41
CA GLU A 165 -11.04 5.19 14.21
C GLU A 165 -11.66 6.56 13.93
N LEU A 166 -13.00 6.64 13.95
CA LEU A 166 -13.74 7.88 13.71
C LEU A 166 -13.49 8.93 14.81
N PHE A 167 -13.40 8.53 16.07
CA PHE A 167 -13.13 9.43 17.17
C PHE A 167 -11.71 10.02 17.07
N ASN A 168 -10.71 9.19 16.84
CA ASN A 168 -9.32 9.66 16.67
C ASN A 168 -9.19 10.65 15.51
N TYR A 169 -9.89 10.39 14.41
CA TYR A 169 -9.93 11.31 13.27
C TYR A 169 -10.63 12.63 13.62
N ARG A 170 -11.78 12.59 14.30
CA ARG A 170 -12.50 13.81 14.71
C ARG A 170 -11.67 14.69 15.65
N VAL A 171 -10.96 14.09 16.59
CA VAL A 171 -10.06 14.83 17.48
C VAL A 171 -8.93 15.49 16.68
N MET A 172 -8.33 14.77 15.72
CA MET A 172 -7.32 15.33 14.82
C MET A 172 -7.88 16.46 13.95
N TYR A 173 -9.06 16.27 13.35
CA TYR A 173 -9.69 17.24 12.44
C TYR A 173 -10.20 18.50 13.16
N TRP A 174 -10.85 18.35 14.31
CA TRP A 174 -11.31 19.49 15.11
C TRP A 174 -10.16 20.41 15.52
N ASN A 175 -9.04 19.82 15.87
CA ASN A 175 -7.88 20.60 16.29
C ASN A 175 -7.17 21.28 15.10
N GLN A 176 -7.50 20.98 13.84
CA GLN A 176 -6.95 21.71 12.67
C GLN A 176 -7.41 23.18 12.61
N THR A 177 -8.60 23.49 13.15
CA THR A 177 -9.11 24.88 13.22
C THR A 177 -8.40 25.71 14.29
N ASN A 178 -7.66 25.07 15.22
CA ASN A 178 -6.86 25.68 16.27
C ASN A 178 -5.38 25.26 16.12
N GLU A 179 -4.62 25.95 15.28
CA GLU A 179 -3.23 25.66 14.95
C GLU A 179 -2.28 25.44 16.15
N LYS A 180 -2.65 25.90 17.34
CA LYS A 180 -1.81 25.80 18.55
C LYS A 180 -2.03 24.53 19.39
N THR A 181 -3.08 23.74 19.14
CA THR A 181 -3.46 22.61 20.01
C THR A 181 -3.73 21.30 19.23
N ALA A 182 -3.60 21.32 17.91
CA ALA A 182 -3.84 20.15 17.08
C ALA A 182 -2.73 19.09 17.30
N PRO A 183 -3.08 17.84 17.59
CA PRO A 183 -2.09 16.76 17.44
C PRO A 183 -1.61 16.78 15.99
N PRO A 184 -0.31 16.64 15.75
CA PRO A 184 0.24 16.55 14.40
C PRO A 184 -0.41 15.43 13.60
N LEU A 185 -0.58 15.62 12.29
CA LEU A 185 -1.08 14.58 11.38
C LEU A 185 -0.30 13.26 11.56
N GLU A 186 0.99 13.38 11.82
CA GLU A 186 1.92 12.29 12.05
C GLU A 186 1.50 11.37 13.21
N HIS A 187 0.88 11.91 14.27
CA HIS A 187 0.35 11.10 15.37
C HIS A 187 -0.77 10.18 14.90
N PHE A 188 -1.68 10.68 14.07
CA PHE A 188 -2.73 9.85 13.49
C PHE A 188 -2.15 8.78 12.59
N LEU A 189 -1.21 9.14 11.72
CA LEU A 189 -0.59 8.21 10.78
C LEU A 189 0.20 7.12 11.50
N VAL A 190 0.99 7.49 12.52
CA VAL A 190 1.71 6.53 13.35
C VAL A 190 0.75 5.63 14.14
N PHE A 191 -0.35 6.18 14.67
CA PHE A 191 -1.37 5.36 15.31
C PHE A 191 -2.04 4.40 14.33
N HIS A 192 -2.35 4.88 13.13
CA HIS A 192 -2.98 4.08 12.08
C HIS A 192 -2.08 2.90 11.67
N LYS A 193 -0.79 3.15 11.44
CA LYS A 193 0.15 2.14 10.94
C LYS A 193 0.71 1.24 12.05
N PHE A 194 1.02 1.78 13.22
CA PHE A 194 1.77 1.08 14.29
C PHE A 194 0.99 0.88 15.60
N GLY A 195 -0.19 1.48 15.73
CA GLY A 195 -1.04 1.32 16.91
C GLY A 195 -0.65 2.16 18.12
N LYS A 196 -1.31 1.87 19.25
CA LYS A 196 -1.22 2.68 20.48
C LYS A 196 0.16 2.70 21.14
N VAL A 197 0.95 1.65 21.02
CA VAL A 197 2.25 1.54 21.69
C VAL A 197 3.18 2.62 21.16
N PHE A 198 3.24 2.79 19.86
CA PHE A 198 4.11 3.77 19.21
C PHE A 198 3.58 5.20 19.29
N SER A 199 2.25 5.41 19.27
CA SER A 199 1.70 6.75 19.48
C SER A 199 2.01 7.29 20.89
N LYS A 200 1.98 6.44 21.92
CA LYS A 200 2.40 6.82 23.28
C LYS A 200 3.89 7.15 23.39
N LEU A 201 4.74 6.47 22.62
CA LEU A 201 6.18 6.82 22.58
C LEU A 201 6.40 8.22 22.01
N LEU A 202 5.64 8.61 20.98
CA LEU A 202 5.67 9.98 20.43
C LEU A 202 5.21 11.03 21.45
N GLU A 203 4.15 10.73 22.21
CA GLU A 203 3.64 11.63 23.26
C GLU A 203 4.62 11.81 24.43
N GLN A 204 5.26 10.72 24.89
CA GLN A 204 6.15 10.73 26.06
C GLN A 204 7.54 11.31 25.78
N SER A 205 8.08 11.07 24.59
CA SER A 205 9.44 11.47 24.24
C SER A 205 9.52 12.89 23.68
N GLY A 206 8.39 13.52 23.38
CA GLY A 206 8.35 14.77 22.62
C GLY A 206 8.97 14.61 21.22
N PHE A 207 8.29 15.11 20.19
CA PHE A 207 8.71 14.97 18.79
C PHE A 207 10.18 15.41 18.57
N SER A 208 10.63 16.48 19.26
CA SER A 208 11.99 17.01 19.16
C SER A 208 13.07 16.08 19.75
N GLN A 209 12.76 15.27 20.77
CA GLN A 209 13.72 14.34 21.36
C GLN A 209 13.95 13.10 20.49
N ILE A 210 12.90 12.59 19.85
CA ILE A 210 13.01 11.44 18.94
C ILE A 210 13.86 11.82 17.71
N MET A 211 13.75 13.07 17.23
CA MET A 211 14.51 13.58 16.09
C MET A 211 15.98 13.88 16.40
N SER A 212 16.35 14.06 17.66
CA SER A 212 17.71 14.40 18.08
C SER A 212 18.57 13.20 18.52
N THR A 213 17.99 12.01 18.69
CA THR A 213 18.76 10.81 19.06
C THR A 213 19.46 10.22 17.84
N ASN A 214 20.79 10.19 17.89
CA ASN A 214 21.64 9.53 16.89
C ASN A 214 21.32 8.01 16.86
N PRO A 215 21.12 7.40 15.68
CA PRO A 215 20.75 5.99 15.54
C PRO A 215 21.85 4.97 15.92
N ALA A 216 22.99 5.44 16.45
CA ALA A 216 24.17 4.59 16.67
C ALA A 216 24.19 3.75 17.95
N SER A 217 23.17 3.80 18.82
CA SER A 217 23.19 3.04 20.06
C SER A 217 21.85 2.38 20.36
N SER A 218 21.79 1.11 20.11
CA SER A 218 20.88 0.06 20.58
C SER A 218 19.97 -0.57 19.51
N LYS A 219 19.95 -1.89 19.52
CA LYS A 219 19.05 -2.79 18.77
C LYS A 219 17.58 -2.49 19.08
N SER A 220 16.95 -1.56 18.35
CA SER A 220 15.50 -1.42 18.37
C SER A 220 15.00 -1.06 16.96
N SER A 221 14.97 -2.07 16.09
CA SER A 221 14.57 -1.93 14.68
C SER A 221 13.21 -1.20 14.53
N GLY A 222 12.24 -1.49 15.40
CA GLY A 222 10.92 -0.88 15.32
C GLY A 222 10.86 0.63 15.60
N LYS A 223 11.73 1.19 16.44
CA LYS A 223 11.79 2.65 16.70
C LYS A 223 12.33 3.41 15.49
N ASP A 224 13.32 2.85 14.80
CA ASP A 224 13.94 3.46 13.63
C ASP A 224 12.95 3.52 12.47
N VAL A 225 12.16 2.46 12.29
CA VAL A 225 11.10 2.39 11.26
C VAL A 225 10.01 3.43 11.51
N VAL A 226 9.52 3.53 12.76
CA VAL A 226 8.52 4.56 13.13
C VAL A 226 9.07 5.96 12.91
N MET A 227 10.34 6.19 13.24
CA MET A 227 10.99 7.49 13.07
C MET A 227 11.14 7.85 11.59
N GLU A 228 11.54 6.90 10.75
CA GLU A 228 11.62 7.12 9.30
C GLU A 228 10.25 7.40 8.70
N TYR A 229 9.23 6.61 9.09
CA TYR A 229 7.84 6.83 8.66
C TYR A 229 7.33 8.21 9.07
N THR A 230 7.62 8.63 10.30
CA THR A 230 7.22 9.95 10.81
C THR A 230 7.89 11.08 10.01
N LYS A 231 9.19 10.96 9.69
CA LYS A 231 9.90 11.93 8.82
C LYS A 231 9.30 11.99 7.41
N SER A 232 8.92 10.85 6.87
CA SER A 232 8.25 10.76 5.57
C SER A 232 6.87 11.41 5.61
N GLY A 233 6.09 11.19 6.67
CA GLY A 233 4.80 11.83 6.89
C GLY A 233 4.86 13.37 6.92
N GLN A 234 5.98 13.95 7.40
CA GLN A 234 6.18 15.41 7.40
C GLN A 234 6.33 16.01 6.00
N LYS A 235 6.72 15.19 5.00
CA LYS A 235 6.81 15.61 3.60
C LYS A 235 5.46 15.54 2.88
N MET A 236 4.44 14.94 3.52
CA MET A 236 3.10 14.82 2.96
C MET A 236 2.33 16.14 3.06
N ASN A 237 1.57 16.45 2.03
CA ASN A 237 0.64 17.58 2.11
C ASN A 237 -0.48 17.26 3.09
N ARG A 238 -0.59 18.06 4.17
CA ARG A 238 -1.54 17.83 5.26
C ARG A 238 -3.00 17.83 4.79
N LYS A 239 -3.38 18.81 3.96
CA LYS A 239 -4.74 18.95 3.44
C LYS A 239 -5.13 17.72 2.60
N ASN A 240 -4.28 17.33 1.68
CA ASN A 240 -4.50 16.19 0.82
C ASN A 240 -4.54 14.86 1.59
N SER A 241 -3.66 14.70 2.58
CA SER A 241 -3.65 13.51 3.45
C SER A 241 -4.94 13.38 4.25
N CYS A 242 -5.48 14.49 4.77
CA CYS A 242 -6.77 14.48 5.47
C CYS A 242 -7.91 14.06 4.53
N LEU A 243 -7.87 14.42 3.26
CA LEU A 243 -8.88 13.99 2.28
C LEU A 243 -8.83 12.48 2.05
N TYR A 244 -7.63 11.90 1.92
CA TYR A 244 -7.49 10.45 1.75
C TYR A 244 -7.88 9.68 3.01
N ILE A 245 -7.47 10.16 4.20
CA ILE A 245 -7.90 9.61 5.48
C ILE A 245 -9.43 9.65 5.60
N SER A 246 -10.06 10.78 5.26
CA SER A 246 -11.52 10.92 5.29
C SER A 246 -12.21 9.92 4.36
N SER A 247 -11.69 9.75 3.14
CA SER A 247 -12.20 8.76 2.18
C SER A 247 -12.09 7.33 2.73
N TYR A 248 -10.95 7.00 3.36
CA TYR A 248 -10.77 5.70 4.00
C TYR A 248 -11.72 5.46 5.18
N LEU A 249 -11.95 6.47 6.01
CA LEU A 249 -12.83 6.37 7.19
C LEU A 249 -14.32 6.38 6.86
N THR A 250 -14.70 6.88 5.70
CA THR A 250 -16.10 6.85 5.21
C THR A 250 -16.37 5.65 4.29
N ARG A 251 -15.46 4.69 4.22
CA ARG A 251 -15.62 3.49 3.39
C ARG A 251 -16.84 2.67 3.79
N SER A 252 -17.53 2.14 2.80
CA SER A 252 -18.61 1.17 3.01
C SER A 252 -18.04 -0.19 3.44
N ASP A 253 -18.80 -0.94 4.23
CA ASP A 253 -18.49 -2.32 4.60
C ASP A 253 -18.64 -3.25 3.37
N ILE A 254 -17.58 -3.97 3.01
CA ILE A 254 -17.57 -4.99 1.96
C ILE A 254 -17.47 -6.41 2.50
N SER A 255 -17.43 -6.58 3.82
CA SER A 255 -17.21 -7.88 4.46
C SER A 255 -18.32 -8.90 4.14
N SER A 256 -19.55 -8.42 3.94
CA SER A 256 -20.68 -9.26 3.55
C SER A 256 -20.59 -9.78 2.12
N LEU A 257 -19.84 -9.09 1.24
CA LEU A 257 -19.69 -9.46 -0.16
C LEU A 257 -18.59 -10.52 -0.38
N LEU A 258 -17.65 -10.66 0.58
CA LEU A 258 -16.46 -11.48 0.41
C LEU A 258 -16.76 -12.94 0.10
N LYS A 259 -17.74 -13.54 0.78
CA LYS A 259 -18.08 -14.95 0.62
C LYS A 259 -18.58 -15.28 -0.79
N ASP A 260 -19.48 -14.43 -1.30
CA ASP A 260 -20.21 -14.73 -2.54
C ASP A 260 -19.59 -14.10 -3.78
N HIS A 261 -18.86 -13.01 -3.62
CA HIS A 261 -18.30 -12.23 -4.74
C HIS A 261 -16.79 -12.32 -4.91
N CYS A 262 -16.02 -12.71 -3.87
CA CYS A 262 -14.60 -12.92 -4.02
C CYS A 262 -14.32 -14.27 -4.70
N LYS A 263 -14.21 -14.26 -6.03
CA LYS A 263 -14.05 -15.48 -6.86
C LYS A 263 -12.60 -15.86 -7.13
N THR A 264 -11.66 -14.94 -6.91
CA THR A 264 -10.22 -15.12 -7.14
C THR A 264 -9.52 -15.50 -5.85
N ASP A 265 -8.33 -16.06 -5.95
CA ASP A 265 -7.51 -16.40 -4.79
C ASP A 265 -7.00 -15.13 -4.09
N VAL A 266 -6.98 -15.14 -2.75
CA VAL A 266 -6.54 -14.02 -1.93
C VAL A 266 -5.51 -14.49 -0.92
N LEU A 267 -4.36 -13.82 -0.90
CA LEU A 267 -3.38 -13.92 0.17
C LEU A 267 -3.53 -12.70 1.09
N LEU A 268 -3.98 -12.92 2.29
CA LEU A 268 -3.98 -11.90 3.34
C LEU A 268 -2.65 -11.96 4.08
N VAL A 269 -2.02 -10.81 4.26
CA VAL A 269 -0.76 -10.69 5.01
C VAL A 269 -0.96 -9.69 6.14
N THR A 270 -0.56 -10.07 7.34
CA THR A 270 -0.64 -9.17 8.50
C THR A 270 0.57 -9.36 9.40
N SER A 271 0.83 -8.40 10.26
CA SER A 271 1.75 -8.56 11.38
C SER A 271 0.98 -9.09 12.60
N SER A 272 1.70 -9.52 13.64
CA SER A 272 1.10 -9.90 14.92
C SER A 272 0.56 -8.69 15.72
N ASN A 273 0.77 -7.46 15.24
CA ASN A 273 0.23 -6.26 15.87
C ASN A 273 -1.30 -6.30 15.89
N PRO A 274 -1.95 -6.24 17.08
CA PRO A 274 -3.40 -6.43 17.22
C PRO A 274 -4.25 -5.46 16.40
N ILE A 275 -3.76 -4.26 16.11
CA ILE A 275 -4.53 -3.27 15.34
C ILE A 275 -4.85 -3.76 13.93
N HIS A 276 -3.98 -4.57 13.34
CA HIS A 276 -4.14 -5.10 11.99
C HIS A 276 -4.52 -6.59 12.00
N ALA A 277 -3.95 -7.37 12.96
CA ALA A 277 -4.17 -8.81 13.03
C ALA A 277 -5.66 -9.16 13.15
N ASP A 278 -6.37 -8.52 14.07
CA ASP A 278 -7.76 -8.83 14.36
C ASP A 278 -8.68 -8.57 13.16
N VAL A 279 -8.51 -7.41 12.50
CA VAL A 279 -9.35 -7.03 11.34
C VAL A 279 -9.03 -7.86 10.11
N THR A 280 -7.75 -8.20 9.89
CA THR A 280 -7.34 -9.05 8.77
C THR A 280 -7.80 -10.49 8.97
N GLN A 281 -7.71 -11.03 10.20
CA GLN A 281 -8.26 -12.34 10.54
C GLN A 281 -9.79 -12.37 10.42
N ALA A 282 -10.48 -11.29 10.80
CA ALA A 282 -11.92 -11.16 10.61
C ALA A 282 -12.29 -11.21 9.13
N MET A 283 -11.53 -10.51 8.28
CA MET A 283 -11.68 -10.58 6.83
C MET A 283 -11.44 -12.00 6.30
N HIS A 284 -10.35 -12.66 6.73
CA HIS A 284 -10.04 -14.04 6.32
C HIS A 284 -11.21 -15.01 6.59
N ARG A 285 -11.85 -14.92 7.77
CA ARG A 285 -13.00 -15.76 8.13
C ARG A 285 -14.24 -15.53 7.26
N LYS A 286 -14.30 -14.42 6.52
CA LYS A 286 -15.42 -14.06 5.64
C LYS A 286 -15.23 -14.52 4.19
N ILE A 287 -14.01 -14.80 3.77
CA ILE A 287 -13.72 -15.31 2.42
C ILE A 287 -13.89 -16.83 2.42
N ASP A 288 -14.24 -17.41 1.26
CA ASP A 288 -14.26 -18.87 1.10
C ASP A 288 -12.88 -19.46 1.48
N PRO A 289 -12.80 -20.42 2.41
CA PRO A 289 -11.53 -21.02 2.84
C PRO A 289 -10.71 -21.64 1.71
N SER A 290 -11.35 -22.06 0.61
CA SER A 290 -10.64 -22.58 -0.57
C SER A 290 -9.95 -21.48 -1.40
N LYS A 291 -10.29 -20.20 -1.14
CA LYS A 291 -9.82 -19.04 -1.87
C LYS A 291 -8.89 -18.13 -1.06
N ALA A 292 -8.82 -18.32 0.25
CA ALA A 292 -8.08 -17.44 1.14
C ALA A 292 -6.94 -18.16 1.84
N ALA A 293 -5.75 -17.55 1.79
CA ALA A 293 -4.62 -17.87 2.64
C ALA A 293 -4.31 -16.68 3.55
N LEU A 294 -3.85 -16.96 4.77
CA LEU A 294 -3.43 -15.93 5.74
C LEU A 294 -2.00 -16.18 6.19
N VAL A 295 -1.17 -15.16 6.09
CA VAL A 295 0.19 -15.13 6.62
C VAL A 295 0.28 -14.07 7.71
N SER A 296 0.65 -14.47 8.92
CA SER A 296 0.96 -13.56 10.02
C SER A 296 2.47 -13.54 10.25
N LEU A 297 3.05 -12.35 10.32
CA LEU A 297 4.48 -12.13 10.51
C LEU A 297 4.70 -11.58 11.93
N ASP A 298 5.44 -12.35 12.75
CA ASP A 298 5.77 -11.96 14.12
C ASP A 298 6.94 -10.98 14.13
N ASP A 299 6.93 -10.10 15.13
CA ASP A 299 7.98 -9.11 15.41
C ASP A 299 8.27 -8.17 14.23
N VAL A 300 7.21 -7.80 13.49
CA VAL A 300 7.26 -6.91 12.34
C VAL A 300 6.21 -5.83 12.51
N GLU A 301 6.60 -4.57 12.37
CA GLU A 301 5.68 -3.42 12.42
C GLU A 301 5.33 -2.93 11.01
N ASP A 302 6.32 -2.84 10.11
CA ASP A 302 6.14 -2.48 8.69
C ASP A 302 6.59 -3.63 7.79
N ILE A 303 5.63 -4.31 7.19
CA ILE A 303 5.88 -5.53 6.40
C ILE A 303 6.72 -5.26 5.16
N LEU A 304 6.49 -4.13 4.48
CA LEU A 304 7.23 -3.79 3.26
C LEU A 304 8.70 -3.48 3.56
N THR A 305 8.98 -2.87 4.71
CA THR A 305 10.31 -2.39 5.08
C THR A 305 11.10 -3.42 5.91
N GLU A 306 10.45 -4.07 6.90
CA GLU A 306 11.16 -4.94 7.86
C GLU A 306 11.14 -6.41 7.44
N ALA A 307 10.14 -6.84 6.67
CA ALA A 307 10.01 -8.24 6.26
C ALA A 307 9.98 -8.47 4.74
N PRO A 308 10.74 -7.70 3.91
CA PRO A 308 10.67 -7.81 2.46
C PRO A 308 11.03 -9.23 1.96
N LYS A 309 11.92 -9.94 2.63
CA LYS A 309 12.28 -11.33 2.29
C LYS A 309 11.11 -12.29 2.51
N LYS A 310 10.43 -12.19 3.68
CA LYS A 310 9.29 -13.06 4.01
C LYS A 310 8.11 -12.78 3.08
N LEU A 311 7.86 -11.50 2.79
CA LEU A 311 6.81 -11.09 1.85
C LEU A 311 7.12 -11.56 0.42
N ALA A 312 8.34 -11.38 -0.07
CA ALA A 312 8.76 -11.84 -1.38
C ALA A 312 8.60 -13.37 -1.54
N TYR A 313 8.94 -14.13 -0.50
CA TYR A 313 8.72 -15.57 -0.47
C TYR A 313 7.23 -15.94 -0.58
N SER A 314 6.38 -15.32 0.24
CA SER A 314 4.94 -15.55 0.21
C SER A 314 4.33 -15.17 -1.14
N LEU A 315 4.80 -14.06 -1.74
CA LEU A 315 4.39 -13.59 -3.05
C LEU A 315 4.75 -14.59 -4.16
N ILE A 316 5.96 -15.16 -4.14
CA ILE A 316 6.36 -16.18 -5.12
C ILE A 316 5.48 -17.42 -5.01
N LEU A 317 5.28 -17.96 -3.80
CA LEU A 317 4.44 -19.14 -3.60
C LEU A 317 3.00 -18.90 -4.06
N PHE A 318 2.45 -17.75 -3.74
CA PHE A 318 1.11 -17.37 -4.17
C PHE A 318 1.03 -17.27 -5.70
N CYS A 319 1.97 -16.58 -6.35
CA CYS A 319 2.02 -16.46 -7.80
C CYS A 319 2.21 -17.81 -8.48
N GLN A 320 3.01 -18.72 -7.90
CA GLN A 320 3.16 -20.08 -8.43
C GLN A 320 1.84 -20.86 -8.32
N GLY A 321 1.07 -20.69 -7.25
CA GLY A 321 -0.29 -21.22 -7.12
C GLY A 321 -1.22 -20.73 -8.23
N LEU A 322 -1.06 -19.49 -8.68
CA LEU A 322 -1.78 -18.92 -9.83
C LEU A 322 -1.22 -19.34 -11.20
N GLY A 323 -0.20 -20.20 -11.24
CA GLY A 323 0.48 -20.60 -12.50
C GLY A 323 1.47 -19.58 -13.05
N LEU A 324 1.74 -18.50 -12.29
CA LEU A 324 2.71 -17.46 -12.63
C LEU A 324 4.08 -17.77 -12.00
N LEU A 325 5.15 -17.16 -12.52
CA LEU A 325 6.52 -17.31 -11.97
C LEU A 325 6.97 -18.77 -11.77
N SER A 326 6.36 -19.74 -12.46
CA SER A 326 6.62 -21.18 -12.32
C SER A 326 8.05 -21.60 -12.67
N SER A 327 8.79 -20.76 -13.39
CA SER A 327 10.20 -20.99 -13.72
C SER A 327 11.18 -20.62 -12.58
N LEU A 328 10.69 -20.03 -11.48
CA LEU A 328 11.52 -19.73 -10.31
C LEU A 328 11.66 -20.98 -9.44
N PRO A 329 12.89 -21.50 -9.21
CA PRO A 329 13.06 -22.70 -8.40
C PRO A 329 12.79 -22.39 -6.92
N ILE A 330 12.01 -23.24 -6.25
CA ILE A 330 11.70 -23.11 -4.81
C ILE A 330 12.99 -23.16 -3.96
N THR A 331 14.01 -23.87 -4.42
CA THR A 331 15.32 -24.00 -3.73
C THR A 331 16.08 -22.67 -3.64
N SER A 332 15.91 -21.76 -4.61
CA SER A 332 16.49 -20.42 -4.51
C SER A 332 15.79 -19.56 -3.46
N LEU A 333 14.59 -19.96 -3.02
CA LEU A 333 13.78 -19.24 -2.03
C LEU A 333 14.20 -19.58 -0.59
N THR A 334 14.70 -20.79 -0.33
CA THR A 334 15.19 -21.17 1.01
C THR A 334 16.43 -20.37 1.41
N SER A 335 17.20 -19.84 0.46
CA SER A 335 18.29 -18.89 0.75
C SER A 335 17.80 -17.50 1.16
N LEU A 336 16.56 -17.12 0.83
CA LEU A 336 15.94 -15.87 1.25
C LEU A 336 15.43 -15.91 2.69
N MET A 337 15.22 -17.12 3.24
CA MET A 337 14.72 -17.33 4.60
C MET A 337 15.83 -17.42 5.66
N LYS A 338 17.08 -17.60 5.22
CA LYS A 338 18.30 -17.52 6.07
C LYS A 338 18.85 -16.10 6.09
#